data_fd43d56bccfc853baaf4e10b14ff02f8
#
_entry.id   fd43d56bccfc853baaf4e10b14ff02f8
#
_cell.length_a   1.000
_cell.length_b   1.000
_cell.length_c   1.000
_cell.angle_alpha   90.00
_cell.angle_beta   90.00
_cell.angle_gamma   90.00
#
_symmetry.space_group_name_H-M   'P 1'
#
loop_
_entity.id
_entity.type
_entity.pdbx_description
1 polymer ?
#
loop_
_entity_poly.entity_id
_entity_poly.type
_entity_poly.pdbx_seq_one_letter_code
_entity_poly.pdbx_strand_id
1 'polypeptide(L)' 'MPTGKVKWFSDKKGYGFIQQEDGTDVFVHHSAINMEGFKTLAKGEVVEFEVIQDAKGPKAANVVKTGRIEEVVD' A
#
# COMPACT_ATOMS: atom_id res chain seq x y z
N MET A 1 -4.90 -0.96 -13.06
CA MET A 1 -3.89 -0.89 -11.99
C MET A 1 -4.10 -2.06 -11.03
N PRO A 2 -3.01 -2.67 -10.53
CA PRO A 2 -3.15 -3.73 -9.54
C PRO A 2 -3.85 -3.22 -8.28
N THR A 3 -4.51 -4.13 -7.57
CA THR A 3 -5.11 -3.82 -6.29
C THR A 3 -4.51 -4.72 -5.22
N GLY A 4 -4.50 -4.24 -3.99
CA GLY A 4 -4.02 -5.01 -2.87
C GLY A 4 -4.57 -4.49 -1.58
N LYS A 5 -4.24 -5.17 -0.50
CA LYS A 5 -4.68 -4.81 0.84
C LYS A 5 -3.48 -4.33 1.65
N VAL A 6 -3.68 -3.29 2.42
CA VAL A 6 -2.63 -2.81 3.31
C VAL A 6 -2.41 -3.84 4.41
N LYS A 7 -1.22 -4.42 4.44
CA LYS A 7 -0.85 -5.39 5.46
C LYS A 7 -0.56 -4.71 6.79
N TRP A 8 0.22 -3.65 6.74
CA TRP A 8 0.44 -2.74 7.86
C TRP A 8 1.06 -1.45 7.33
N PHE A 9 0.91 -0.39 8.09
CA PHE A 9 1.51 0.89 7.74
C PHE A 9 1.83 1.64 9.04
N SER A 10 3.03 2.20 9.12
CA SER A 10 3.46 2.96 10.27
C SER A 10 3.48 4.45 9.95
N ASP A 11 2.58 5.20 10.56
CA ASP A 11 2.53 6.66 10.39
C ASP A 11 3.82 7.30 10.89
N LYS A 12 4.37 6.75 11.95
CA LYS A 12 5.57 7.28 12.58
C LYS A 12 6.79 7.09 11.69
N LYS A 13 6.89 5.93 11.05
CA LYS A 13 8.02 5.62 10.15
C LYS A 13 7.77 6.10 8.72
N GLY A 14 6.52 6.28 8.34
CA GLY A 14 6.14 6.76 7.02
C GLY A 14 6.14 5.71 5.93
N TYR A 15 6.08 4.43 6.28
CA TYR A 15 6.05 3.36 5.27
C TYR A 15 5.32 2.13 5.80
N GLY A 16 5.03 1.21 4.88
CA GLY A 16 4.41 -0.04 5.20
C GLY A 16 4.45 -0.99 4.02
N PHE A 17 3.55 -1.97 4.03
CA PHE A 17 3.48 -2.98 2.97
C PHE A 17 2.05 -3.21 2.53
N ILE A 18 1.90 -3.45 1.23
CA ILE A 18 0.63 -3.81 0.60
C ILE A 18 0.77 -5.26 0.14
N GLN A 19 -0.19 -6.10 0.49
CA GLN A 19 -0.21 -7.49 0.05
C GLN A 19 -1.02 -7.58 -1.24
N GLN A 20 -0.40 -8.08 -2.30
CA GLN A 20 -1.07 -8.31 -3.57
C GLN A 20 -1.93 -9.57 -3.51
N GLU A 21 -2.80 -9.74 -4.49
CA GLU A 21 -3.70 -10.89 -4.55
C GLU A 21 -2.94 -12.22 -4.61
N ASP A 22 -1.76 -12.21 -5.19
CA ASP A 22 -0.91 -13.41 -5.28
C ASP A 22 -0.13 -13.69 -3.99
N GLY A 23 -0.31 -12.85 -2.96
CA GLY A 23 0.36 -13.00 -1.68
C GLY A 23 1.69 -12.28 -1.57
N THR A 24 2.16 -11.64 -2.64
CA THR A 24 3.44 -10.92 -2.62
C THR A 24 3.29 -9.58 -1.90
N ASP A 25 4.25 -9.22 -1.07
CA ASP A 25 4.26 -7.94 -0.39
C ASP A 25 4.97 -6.89 -1.23
N VAL A 26 4.39 -5.68 -1.29
CA VAL A 26 4.97 -4.55 -2.02
C VAL A 26 5.19 -3.42 -1.03
N PHE A 27 6.40 -2.87 -1.02
CA PHE A 27 6.75 -1.74 -0.16
C PHE A 27 5.98 -0.49 -0.58
N VAL A 28 5.48 0.27 0.39
CA VAL A 28 4.83 1.56 0.12
C VAL A 28 5.35 2.61 1.08
N HIS A 29 5.75 3.76 0.53
CA HIS A 29 6.20 4.91 1.31
C HIS A 29 5.09 5.97 1.27
N HIS A 30 4.98 6.80 2.34
CA HIS A 30 3.91 7.79 2.40
C HIS A 30 3.92 8.74 1.20
N SER A 31 5.08 9.02 0.62
CA SER A 31 5.18 9.89 -0.55
C SER A 31 4.51 9.31 -1.79
N ALA A 32 4.28 7.99 -1.80
CA ALA A 32 3.62 7.31 -2.92
C ALA A 32 2.09 7.32 -2.80
N ILE A 33 1.57 7.75 -1.66
CA ILE A 33 0.11 7.78 -1.43
C ILE A 33 -0.45 9.05 -2.04
N ASN A 34 -1.37 8.88 -2.99
CA ASN A 34 -2.00 9.99 -3.69
C ASN A 34 -3.29 10.38 -2.96
N MET A 35 -3.19 11.27 -2.00
CA MET A 35 -4.35 11.77 -1.25
C MET A 35 -4.01 13.13 -0.66
N GLU A 36 -5.04 13.90 -0.32
CA GLU A 36 -4.86 15.18 0.34
C GLU A 36 -4.73 14.98 1.86
N GLY A 37 -4.04 15.91 2.48
CA GLY A 37 -3.88 15.91 3.93
C GLY A 37 -2.82 14.92 4.41
N PHE A 38 -3.05 14.37 5.59
CA PHE A 38 -2.12 13.44 6.21
C PHE A 38 -2.14 12.10 5.47
N LYS A 39 -0.98 11.71 4.97
CA LYS A 39 -0.84 10.51 4.14
C LYS A 39 -0.63 9.29 5.02
N THR A 40 -1.67 8.50 5.15
CA THR A 40 -1.66 7.29 5.98
C THR A 40 -2.53 6.21 5.36
N LEU A 41 -2.26 4.97 5.74
CA LEU A 41 -3.06 3.81 5.33
C LEU A 41 -3.39 3.00 6.57
N ALA A 42 -4.61 2.44 6.59
CA ALA A 42 -5.03 1.58 7.68
C ALA A 42 -4.95 0.12 7.24
N LYS A 43 -4.67 -0.77 8.20
CA LYS A 43 -4.63 -2.21 7.94
C LYS A 43 -5.95 -2.68 7.33
N GLY A 44 -5.85 -3.42 6.23
CA GLY A 44 -7.02 -3.95 5.55
C GLY A 44 -7.62 -3.04 4.49
N GLU A 45 -7.14 -1.81 4.37
CA GLU A 45 -7.63 -0.94 3.29
C GLU A 45 -7.26 -1.51 1.93
N VAL A 46 -8.24 -1.53 1.02
CA VAL A 46 -7.99 -1.94 -0.36
C VAL A 46 -7.56 -0.72 -1.14
N VAL A 47 -6.42 -0.83 -1.79
CA VAL A 47 -5.85 0.29 -2.56
C VAL A 47 -5.51 -0.16 -3.97
N GLU A 48 -5.53 0.80 -4.89
CA GLU A 48 -5.01 0.61 -6.24
C GLU A 48 -3.64 1.26 -6.32
N PHE A 49 -2.74 0.67 -7.06
CA PHE A 49 -1.37 1.18 -7.12
C PHE A 49 -0.65 0.66 -8.36
N GLU A 50 0.49 1.27 -8.66
CA GLU A 50 1.40 0.79 -9.69
C GLU A 50 2.58 0.13 -9.01
N VAL A 51 3.12 -0.93 -9.61
CA VAL A 51 4.31 -1.60 -9.09
C VAL A 51 5.52 -1.14 -9.88
N ILE A 52 6.52 -0.62 -9.17
CA ILE A 52 7.77 -0.18 -9.77
C ILE A 52 8.88 -1.09 -9.22
N GLN A 53 9.71 -1.61 -10.10
CA GLN A 53 10.86 -2.39 -9.69
C GLN A 53 11.99 -1.44 -9.30
N ASP A 54 12.48 -1.61 -8.10
CA ASP A 54 13.58 -0.83 -7.54
C ASP A 54 14.72 -1.79 -7.21
N ALA A 55 15.90 -1.25 -6.94
CA ALA A 55 17.07 -2.04 -6.55
C ALA A 55 16.79 -2.90 -5.31
N LYS A 56 15.88 -2.46 -4.44
CA LYS A 56 15.52 -3.18 -3.22
C LYS A 56 14.32 -4.12 -3.39
N GLY A 57 13.73 -4.16 -4.58
CA GLY A 57 12.55 -4.98 -4.86
C GLY A 57 11.36 -4.16 -5.32
N PRO A 58 10.17 -4.77 -5.39
CA PRO A 58 8.99 -4.04 -5.86
C PRO A 58 8.51 -3.02 -4.84
N LYS A 59 8.09 -1.86 -5.33
CA LYS A 59 7.48 -0.83 -4.50
C LYS A 59 6.22 -0.28 -5.17
N ALA A 60 5.29 0.23 -4.36
CA ALA A 60 4.06 0.81 -4.86
C ALA A 60 4.25 2.29 -5.18
N ALA A 61 3.57 2.72 -6.24
CA ALA A 61 3.54 4.13 -6.64
C ALA A 61 2.10 4.50 -6.98
N ASN A 62 1.77 5.78 -6.87
CA ASN A 62 0.43 6.29 -7.16
C ASN A 62 -0.66 5.53 -6.43
N VAL A 63 -0.47 5.31 -5.13
CA VAL A 63 -1.40 4.55 -4.31
C VAL A 63 -2.67 5.37 -4.08
N VAL A 64 -3.81 4.79 -4.43
CA VAL A 64 -5.12 5.44 -4.30
C VAL A 64 -6.04 4.55 -3.48
N LYS A 65 -6.67 5.13 -2.47
CA LYS A 65 -7.64 4.40 -1.64
C LYS A 65 -8.93 4.18 -2.42
N THR A 66 -9.48 2.97 -2.31
CA THR A 66 -10.73 2.62 -3.00
C THR A 66 -11.95 2.83 -2.11
N GLY A 67 -11.75 3.07 -0.83
CA GLY A 67 -12.84 3.19 0.13
C GLY A 67 -13.32 1.86 0.69
N ARG A 68 -12.69 0.76 0.29
CA ARG A 68 -13.02 -0.58 0.79
C ARG A 68 -12.01 -1.01 1.84
N ILE A 69 -12.50 -1.77 2.81
CA ILE A 69 -11.64 -2.38 3.83
C ILE A 69 -11.95 -3.86 3.87
N GLU A 70 -10.92 -4.69 3.78
CA GLU A 70 -11.05 -6.14 3.82
C GLU A 70 -10.12 -6.71 4.88
N GLU A 71 -10.50 -7.87 5.42
CA GLU A 71 -9.68 -8.53 6.42
C GLU A 71 -8.39 -9.03 5.79
N VAL A 72 -7.27 -8.76 6.49
CA VAL A 72 -5.96 -9.28 6.08
C VAL A 72 -5.73 -10.59 6.82
N VAL A 73 -5.46 -11.64 6.05
CA VAL A 73 -5.13 -12.95 6.61
C VAL A 73 -3.61 -13.06 6.69
N ASP A 74 -3.11 -13.19 7.89
CA ASP A 74 -1.68 -13.31 8.13
C ASP A 74 -1.18 -14.73 7.86
#